data_7159df2cc2971ddc376b3a61a73feb96
#
_entry.id   7159df2cc2971ddc376b3a61a73feb96
#
_cell.length_a   1.000
_cell.length_b   1.000
_cell.length_c   1.000
_cell.angle_alpha   90.00
_cell.angle_beta   90.00
_cell.angle_gamma   90.00
#
_symmetry.space_group_name_H-M   'P 1'
#
loop_
_entity.id
_entity.type
_entity.pdbx_description
1 polymer ?
#
loop_
_entity_poly.entity_id
_entity_poly.type
_entity_poly.pdbx_seq_one_letter_code
_entity_poly.pdbx_strand_id
1 'polypeptide(L)'
;MKRLLTIFVGLIAMAAIATPHARAQAPDGPMIPPSGVQIQKGPAPIKIRSVLVNTPVTVRNEKGDMVHDLEESDFRVTDNGALQKITHFNLGGDPISLAVVVEMSSRIASILPQIRKSGILISQTVTGPTGEGAVVGFDDRVATLLDFTPSSDAMEKVLSGLPGGTPGTKLFDAMSKAVELLSARPEVSETELGHRRVMLVIAEAHDSGSEEKLGDVLRRAQLANITIYAVGISSMKADLKRKPEQTGPTRATPEGTFGTPPPPGTIQTPTTDDNAHAQGPSLLALAVWAVSHAKDQVTAHQLEIAAAATGGLHVSTWKDRTLEKVIDEMGGELHAQYTLTYTPGGENTDGYHEISVTVSKEKERGLKVRARPGYYLGVPES
;
A
#
# COMPACT_ATOMS: atom_id res chain seq x y z
N MET A 1 37.63 -49.01 69.39
CA MET A 1 36.97 -49.47 70.64
C MET A 1 35.52 -49.69 70.31
N LYS A 2 35.11 -50.96 70.25
CA LYS A 2 34.24 -51.66 71.21
C LYS A 2 32.90 -50.93 71.36
N ARG A 3 31.72 -51.45 71.17
CA ARG A 3 31.08 -52.76 71.28
C ARG A 3 29.63 -52.63 70.84
N LEU A 4 29.07 -53.59 70.15
CA LEU A 4 28.13 -54.65 70.57
C LEU A 4 26.67 -54.15 70.67
N LEU A 5 25.77 -54.62 69.78
CA LEU A 5 24.97 -55.83 69.90
C LEU A 5 23.71 -55.64 70.76
N THR A 6 22.53 -55.73 70.22
CA THR A 6 21.52 -56.71 70.70
C THR A 6 20.30 -56.80 69.72
N ILE A 7 20.01 -58.03 69.34
CA ILE A 7 18.89 -58.58 68.60
C ILE A 7 17.66 -58.52 69.51
N PHE A 8 16.48 -58.17 68.97
CA PHE A 8 15.21 -58.63 69.50
C PHE A 8 14.26 -59.07 68.32
N VAL A 9 14.04 -60.36 68.36
CA VAL A 9 13.07 -61.09 67.49
C VAL A 9 11.70 -60.91 68.11
N GLY A 10 10.74 -60.46 67.34
CA GLY A 10 9.32 -60.38 67.66
C GLY A 10 8.47 -60.80 66.50
N LEU A 11 8.07 -62.07 66.53
CA LEU A 11 7.18 -62.70 65.60
C LEU A 11 5.75 -62.28 65.87
N ILE A 12 5.06 -61.59 64.97
CA ILE A 12 3.62 -61.44 65.04
C ILE A 12 2.96 -61.69 63.68
N ALA A 13 2.01 -62.54 63.72
CA ALA A 13 1.18 -63.17 62.70
C ALA A 13 0.66 -62.34 61.57
N MET A 14 0.67 -62.98 60.44
CA MET A 14 0.10 -62.67 59.13
C MET A 14 -1.43 -62.69 59.22
N ALA A 15 -2.11 -61.58 58.95
CA ALA A 15 -3.50 -61.52 58.56
C ALA A 15 -3.57 -60.99 57.14
N ALA A 16 -3.80 -61.87 56.17
CA ALA A 16 -4.02 -61.53 54.79
C ALA A 16 -5.40 -60.90 54.63
N ILE A 17 -5.49 -59.58 54.39
CA ILE A 17 -6.67 -58.92 53.92
C ILE A 17 -6.59 -58.85 52.41
N ALA A 18 -7.36 -59.68 51.73
CA ALA A 18 -7.53 -59.63 50.30
C ALA A 18 -8.39 -58.40 49.94
N THR A 19 -7.76 -57.38 49.37
CA THR A 19 -8.44 -56.26 48.74
C THR A 19 -8.85 -56.64 47.30
N PRO A 20 -10.12 -56.54 46.92
CA PRO A 20 -10.49 -56.74 45.53
C PRO A 20 -9.93 -55.61 44.67
N HIS A 21 -9.09 -55.98 43.70
CA HIS A 21 -8.62 -55.07 42.65
C HIS A 21 -9.82 -54.77 41.76
N ALA A 22 -10.44 -53.62 41.92
CA ALA A 22 -11.32 -53.05 40.91
C ALA A 22 -10.47 -52.75 39.68
N ARG A 23 -10.56 -53.52 38.63
CA ARG A 23 -10.09 -53.18 37.32
C ARG A 23 -10.93 -52.03 36.81
N ALA A 24 -10.39 -50.82 36.78
CA ALA A 24 -10.92 -49.75 35.98
C ALA A 24 -10.77 -50.14 34.51
N GLN A 25 -11.85 -50.50 33.86
CA GLN A 25 -11.90 -50.58 32.42
C GLN A 25 -11.78 -49.18 31.87
N ALA A 26 -10.74 -48.93 31.11
CA ALA A 26 -10.68 -47.73 30.28
C ALA A 26 -11.83 -47.75 29.28
N PRO A 27 -12.55 -46.67 29.04
CA PRO A 27 -13.57 -46.65 28.01
C PRO A 27 -12.89 -46.75 26.65
N ASP A 28 -13.12 -47.84 25.96
CA ASP A 28 -12.72 -48.04 24.57
C ASP A 28 -13.61 -47.17 23.69
N GLY A 29 -12.99 -46.24 22.98
CA GLY A 29 -13.56 -45.54 21.86
C GLY A 29 -13.90 -44.05 22.12
N PRO A 30 -13.89 -43.26 21.06
CA PRO A 30 -14.33 -41.86 21.15
C PRO A 30 -15.80 -41.83 21.55
N MET A 31 -16.16 -41.08 22.61
CA MET A 31 -17.54 -40.86 23.01
C MET A 31 -18.33 -40.27 21.84
N ILE A 32 -19.16 -41.06 21.21
CA ILE A 32 -20.16 -40.57 20.27
C ILE A 32 -21.25 -39.93 21.12
N PRO A 33 -21.53 -38.64 20.99
CA PRO A 33 -22.61 -38.00 21.71
C PRO A 33 -23.94 -38.65 21.29
N PRO A 34 -24.89 -38.80 22.21
CA PRO A 34 -26.18 -39.43 21.89
C PRO A 34 -26.88 -38.67 20.77
N SER A 35 -27.33 -39.38 19.75
CA SER A 35 -28.09 -38.87 18.61
C SER A 35 -29.30 -38.06 19.14
N GLY A 36 -29.28 -36.76 19.01
CA GLY A 36 -30.35 -35.86 19.45
C GLY A 36 -29.92 -34.60 20.20
N VAL A 37 -28.64 -34.51 20.61
CA VAL A 37 -28.13 -33.23 21.14
C VAL A 37 -27.80 -32.36 19.93
N GLN A 38 -28.70 -31.46 19.59
CA GLN A 38 -28.37 -30.31 18.73
C GLN A 38 -27.32 -29.50 19.48
N ILE A 39 -26.05 -29.62 19.05
CA ILE A 39 -25.03 -28.66 19.42
C ILE A 39 -25.54 -27.33 18.85
N GLN A 40 -26.13 -26.47 19.68
CA GLN A 40 -26.33 -25.08 19.30
C GLN A 40 -24.96 -24.56 18.89
N LYS A 41 -24.78 -24.35 17.57
CA LYS A 41 -23.66 -23.57 17.08
C LYS A 41 -23.74 -22.26 17.85
N GLY A 42 -22.82 -22.05 18.79
CA GLY A 42 -22.63 -20.74 19.39
C GLY A 42 -22.52 -19.69 18.29
N PRO A 43 -22.89 -18.45 18.56
CA PRO A 43 -22.75 -17.39 17.57
C PRO A 43 -21.35 -17.52 16.97
N ALA A 44 -21.28 -17.52 15.64
CA ALA A 44 -20.00 -17.59 14.93
C ALA A 44 -19.06 -16.55 15.55
N PRO A 45 -17.81 -16.89 15.85
CA PRO A 45 -16.89 -15.91 16.41
C PRO A 45 -16.89 -14.70 15.49
N ILE A 46 -17.28 -13.54 16.03
CA ILE A 46 -17.20 -12.27 15.33
C ILE A 46 -15.71 -12.07 15.10
N LYS A 47 -15.25 -12.33 13.88
CA LYS A 47 -13.90 -11.98 13.45
C LYS A 47 -13.89 -10.45 13.32
N ILE A 48 -13.55 -9.76 14.41
CA ILE A 48 -13.23 -8.36 14.36
C ILE A 48 -11.90 -8.31 13.59
N ARG A 49 -11.95 -8.00 12.30
CA ARG A 49 -10.78 -7.56 11.57
C ARG A 49 -10.55 -6.12 12.00
N SER A 50 -9.63 -5.91 12.92
CA SER A 50 -9.07 -4.59 13.16
C SER A 50 -8.24 -4.24 11.91
N VAL A 51 -8.82 -3.46 11.02
CA VAL A 51 -8.11 -2.93 9.85
C VAL A 51 -7.49 -1.62 10.28
N LEU A 52 -6.17 -1.57 10.28
CA LEU A 52 -5.44 -0.34 10.53
C LEU A 52 -5.29 0.41 9.20
N VAL A 53 -5.80 1.64 9.13
CA VAL A 53 -5.70 2.47 7.93
C VAL A 53 -4.57 3.46 8.10
N ASN A 54 -3.52 3.26 7.30
CA ASN A 54 -2.38 4.18 7.25
C ASN A 54 -2.60 5.20 6.13
N THR A 55 -2.58 6.48 6.50
CA THR A 55 -2.84 7.60 5.58
C THR A 55 -1.64 8.55 5.58
N PRO A 56 -0.72 8.41 4.62
CA PRO A 56 0.34 9.38 4.42
C PRO A 56 -0.25 10.72 3.94
N VAL A 57 0.19 11.81 4.56
CA VAL A 57 -0.30 13.16 4.29
C VAL A 57 0.86 14.10 3.99
N THR A 58 0.79 14.74 2.84
CA THR A 58 1.72 15.79 2.43
C THR A 58 1.02 17.14 2.61
N VAL A 59 1.65 18.06 3.33
CA VAL A 59 1.16 19.43 3.49
C VAL A 59 2.18 20.40 2.91
N ARG A 60 1.73 21.27 2.00
CA ARG A 60 2.57 22.27 1.35
C ARG A 60 1.97 23.67 1.53
N ASN A 61 2.84 24.69 1.60
CA ASN A 61 2.42 26.08 1.58
C ASN A 61 2.12 26.54 0.13
N GLU A 62 1.70 27.81 -0.03
CA GLU A 62 1.42 28.41 -1.34
C GLU A 62 2.65 28.41 -2.29
N LYS A 63 3.86 28.45 -1.73
CA LYS A 63 5.11 28.40 -2.51
C LYS A 63 5.49 26.99 -2.95
N GLY A 64 4.79 25.96 -2.43
CA GLY A 64 5.07 24.57 -2.70
C GLY A 64 6.06 23.92 -1.72
N ASP A 65 6.54 24.67 -0.70
CA ASP A 65 7.44 24.12 0.31
C ASP A 65 6.67 23.20 1.27
N MET A 66 7.34 22.17 1.77
CA MET A 66 6.78 21.26 2.77
C MET A 66 6.58 21.98 4.11
N VAL A 67 5.49 21.66 4.78
CA VAL A 67 5.15 22.21 6.11
C VAL A 67 5.35 21.10 7.14
N HIS A 68 6.18 21.36 8.16
CA HIS A 68 6.62 20.38 9.17
C HIS A 68 6.25 20.76 10.61
N ASP A 69 5.55 21.87 10.81
CA ASP A 69 5.23 22.45 12.12
C ASP A 69 3.80 22.19 12.58
N LEU A 70 3.14 21.18 12.00
CA LEU A 70 1.79 20.78 12.38
C LEU A 70 1.84 19.66 13.42
N GLU A 71 0.91 19.73 14.37
CA GLU A 71 0.70 18.72 15.42
C GLU A 71 -0.52 17.84 15.11
N GLU A 72 -0.65 16.70 15.78
CA GLU A 72 -1.80 15.79 15.61
C GLU A 72 -3.14 16.51 15.72
N SER A 73 -3.26 17.46 16.66
CA SER A 73 -4.46 18.26 16.91
C SER A 73 -4.86 19.18 15.75
N ASP A 74 -3.92 19.50 14.85
CA ASP A 74 -4.20 20.29 13.64
C ASP A 74 -4.91 19.47 12.56
N PHE A 75 -4.87 18.13 12.63
CA PHE A 75 -5.44 17.26 11.63
C PHE A 75 -6.84 16.76 12.01
N ARG A 76 -7.67 16.65 11.00
CA ARG A 76 -8.99 16.01 11.10
C ARG A 76 -9.14 14.99 9.98
N VAL A 77 -9.32 13.73 10.34
CA VAL A 77 -9.54 12.62 9.41
C VAL A 77 -10.99 12.20 9.47
N THR A 78 -11.63 12.06 8.31
CA THR A 78 -12.97 11.46 8.21
C THR A 78 -12.93 10.26 7.28
N ASP A 79 -13.75 9.25 7.59
CA ASP A 79 -13.95 8.03 6.81
C ASP A 79 -15.44 7.92 6.52
N ASN A 80 -15.81 7.94 5.23
CA ASN A 80 -17.21 8.05 4.79
C ASN A 80 -17.98 9.19 5.52
N GLY A 81 -17.28 10.31 5.75
CA GLY A 81 -17.82 11.48 6.46
C GLY A 81 -17.82 11.37 7.98
N ALA A 82 -17.58 10.19 8.57
CA ALA A 82 -17.48 9.99 10.01
C ALA A 82 -16.09 10.35 10.54
N LEU A 83 -16.01 11.22 11.56
CA LEU A 83 -14.76 11.64 12.17
C LEU A 83 -14.05 10.45 12.81
N GLN A 84 -12.77 10.27 12.50
CA GLN A 84 -11.93 9.20 13.02
C GLN A 84 -10.96 9.73 14.07
N LYS A 85 -10.65 8.86 15.06
CA LYS A 85 -9.61 9.15 16.04
C LYS A 85 -8.26 8.68 15.48
N ILE A 86 -7.29 9.59 15.38
CA ILE A 86 -5.91 9.25 15.04
C ILE A 86 -5.34 8.43 16.20
N THR A 87 -4.81 7.26 15.91
CA THR A 87 -4.19 6.35 16.89
C THR A 87 -2.66 6.40 16.84
N HIS A 88 -2.11 6.80 15.70
CA HIS A 88 -0.69 7.01 15.52
C HIS A 88 -0.45 8.24 14.63
N PHE A 89 0.44 9.10 15.07
CA PHE A 89 0.86 10.32 14.38
C PHE A 89 2.38 10.39 14.35
N ASN A 90 2.97 10.55 13.17
CA ASN A 90 4.40 10.71 13.00
C ASN A 90 4.71 11.68 11.87
N LEU A 91 5.85 12.37 11.95
CA LEU A 91 6.40 13.21 10.89
C LEU A 91 7.72 12.61 10.42
N GLY A 92 7.71 11.93 9.29
CA GLY A 92 8.89 11.27 8.74
C GLY A 92 9.47 10.20 9.65
N GLY A 93 10.65 9.70 9.31
CA GLY A 93 11.42 8.80 10.19
C GLY A 93 10.98 7.34 10.21
N ASP A 94 9.81 7.01 9.67
CA ASP A 94 9.38 5.61 9.56
C ASP A 94 10.27 4.89 8.53
N PRO A 95 10.76 3.68 8.84
CA PRO A 95 11.48 2.86 7.86
C PRO A 95 10.64 2.61 6.61
N ILE A 96 11.26 2.54 5.45
CA ILE A 96 10.57 2.33 4.19
C ILE A 96 10.93 0.95 3.62
N SER A 97 9.92 0.15 3.28
CA SER A 97 10.06 -0.98 2.36
C SER A 97 9.73 -0.49 0.96
N LEU A 98 10.76 -0.32 0.12
CA LEU A 98 10.64 0.23 -1.23
C LEU A 98 10.69 -0.89 -2.28
N ALA A 99 9.63 -1.05 -3.08
CA ALA A 99 9.69 -1.84 -4.30
C ALA A 99 9.83 -0.91 -5.50
N VAL A 100 10.95 -1.01 -6.22
CA VAL A 100 11.17 -0.29 -7.48
C VAL A 100 10.67 -1.15 -8.62
N VAL A 101 9.67 -0.66 -9.34
CA VAL A 101 9.15 -1.26 -10.57
C VAL A 101 9.71 -0.47 -11.75
N VAL A 102 10.58 -1.08 -12.52
CA VAL A 102 11.32 -0.39 -13.57
C VAL A 102 11.10 -1.03 -14.94
N GLU A 103 10.70 -0.21 -15.89
CA GLU A 103 10.61 -0.63 -17.30
C GLU A 103 12.00 -0.84 -17.87
N MET A 104 12.16 -1.96 -18.61
CA MET A 104 13.38 -2.30 -19.31
C MET A 104 13.17 -2.42 -20.83
N SER A 105 11.96 -2.12 -21.30
CA SER A 105 11.59 -2.32 -22.69
C SER A 105 12.49 -1.55 -23.66
N SER A 106 12.57 -2.03 -24.91
CA SER A 106 13.31 -1.32 -25.97
C SER A 106 12.70 0.05 -26.32
N ARG A 107 11.48 0.34 -25.86
CA ARG A 107 10.81 1.63 -26.04
C ARG A 107 11.52 2.75 -25.31
N ILE A 108 12.06 2.46 -24.11
CA ILE A 108 12.78 3.41 -23.26
C ILE A 108 14.31 3.27 -23.35
N ALA A 109 14.83 2.55 -24.33
CA ALA A 109 16.26 2.27 -24.47
C ALA A 109 17.15 3.53 -24.44
N SER A 110 16.64 4.67 -24.95
CA SER A 110 17.36 5.96 -24.92
C SER A 110 17.48 6.58 -23.52
N ILE A 111 16.58 6.21 -22.59
CA ILE A 111 16.51 6.74 -21.22
C ILE A 111 17.11 5.77 -20.21
N LEU A 112 17.22 4.49 -20.55
CA LEU A 112 17.76 3.45 -19.68
C LEU A 112 19.15 3.81 -19.07
N PRO A 113 20.08 4.49 -19.77
CA PRO A 113 21.33 4.95 -19.16
C PRO A 113 21.12 5.98 -18.02
N GLN A 114 20.07 6.79 -18.08
CA GLN A 114 19.74 7.74 -17.02
C GLN A 114 19.16 7.02 -15.81
N ILE A 115 18.28 6.03 -16.02
CA ILE A 115 17.73 5.19 -14.95
C ILE A 115 18.88 4.48 -14.21
N ARG A 116 19.83 3.91 -14.93
CA ARG A 116 21.01 3.26 -14.34
C ARG A 116 21.83 4.20 -13.46
N LYS A 117 22.00 5.46 -13.87
CA LYS A 117 22.71 6.48 -13.06
C LYS A 117 21.94 6.88 -11.81
N SER A 118 20.61 6.82 -11.85
CA SER A 118 19.78 7.17 -10.70
C SER A 118 19.72 6.10 -9.61
N GLY A 119 20.34 4.92 -9.84
CA GLY A 119 20.32 3.81 -8.88
C GLY A 119 20.82 4.19 -7.50
N ILE A 120 21.90 4.98 -7.41
CA ILE A 120 22.44 5.46 -6.14
C ILE A 120 21.45 6.39 -5.40
N LEU A 121 20.77 7.28 -6.12
CA LEU A 121 19.77 8.18 -5.51
C LEU A 121 18.57 7.38 -5.00
N ILE A 122 18.09 6.42 -5.76
CA ILE A 122 16.97 5.57 -5.35
C ILE A 122 17.32 4.82 -4.08
N SER A 123 18.49 4.18 -4.03
CA SER A 123 18.90 3.36 -2.90
C SER A 123 19.20 4.17 -1.63
N GLN A 124 19.71 5.38 -1.75
CA GLN A 124 20.11 6.21 -0.61
C GLN A 124 19.05 7.23 -0.21
N THR A 125 18.47 7.95 -1.19
CA THR A 125 17.56 9.05 -0.91
C THR A 125 16.12 8.57 -0.68
N VAL A 126 15.65 7.57 -1.44
CA VAL A 126 14.25 7.12 -1.31
C VAL A 126 14.12 6.07 -0.21
N THR A 127 15.01 5.08 -0.17
CA THR A 127 14.95 4.01 0.86
C THR A 127 15.35 4.54 2.24
N GLY A 128 16.34 5.44 2.29
CA GLY A 128 16.86 5.96 3.54
C GLY A 128 17.75 4.95 4.30
N PRO A 129 18.29 5.35 5.46
CA PRO A 129 19.31 4.56 6.18
C PRO A 129 18.78 3.31 6.89
N THR A 130 17.50 3.27 7.21
CA THR A 130 16.85 2.17 7.96
C THR A 130 15.87 1.37 7.11
N GLY A 131 15.72 1.73 5.84
CA GLY A 131 14.81 1.07 4.93
C GLY A 131 15.41 -0.16 4.26
N GLU A 132 14.62 -0.78 3.42
CA GLU A 132 14.97 -1.93 2.60
C GLU A 132 14.39 -1.76 1.20
N GLY A 133 14.99 -2.41 0.21
CA GLY A 133 14.55 -2.27 -1.17
C GLY A 133 14.51 -3.57 -1.94
N ALA A 134 13.57 -3.67 -2.87
CA ALA A 134 13.46 -4.71 -3.89
C ALA A 134 13.36 -4.08 -5.28
N VAL A 135 13.72 -4.83 -6.32
CA VAL A 135 13.66 -4.35 -7.71
C VAL A 135 12.91 -5.36 -8.57
N VAL A 136 11.87 -4.91 -9.22
CA VAL A 136 11.09 -5.64 -10.22
C VAL A 136 11.30 -4.99 -11.57
N GLY A 137 11.89 -5.74 -12.51
CA GLY A 137 12.05 -5.28 -13.88
C GLY A 137 11.00 -5.86 -14.79
N PHE A 138 10.59 -5.13 -15.82
CA PHE A 138 9.63 -5.62 -16.79
C PHE A 138 9.86 -5.15 -18.22
N ASP A 139 9.49 -6.00 -19.15
CA ASP A 139 9.30 -5.78 -20.57
C ASP A 139 8.06 -6.59 -21.03
N ASP A 140 8.17 -7.53 -21.93
CA ASP A 140 7.14 -8.57 -22.22
C ASP A 140 7.08 -9.66 -21.13
N ARG A 141 7.98 -9.62 -20.16
CA ARG A 141 8.08 -10.49 -18.99
C ARG A 141 8.26 -9.66 -17.74
N VAL A 142 7.93 -10.25 -16.61
CA VAL A 142 8.15 -9.67 -15.29
C VAL A 142 9.17 -10.50 -14.54
N ALA A 143 10.17 -9.86 -13.95
CA ALA A 143 11.23 -10.52 -13.19
C ALA A 143 11.53 -9.76 -11.90
N THR A 144 11.61 -10.47 -10.78
CA THR A 144 12.22 -9.94 -9.56
C THR A 144 13.73 -9.97 -9.74
N LEU A 145 14.34 -8.79 -9.93
CA LEU A 145 15.77 -8.64 -10.13
C LEU A 145 16.55 -8.61 -8.82
N LEU A 146 15.88 -8.18 -7.75
CA LEU A 146 16.40 -8.15 -6.38
C LEU A 146 15.25 -8.32 -5.40
N ASP A 147 15.36 -9.30 -4.50
CA ASP A 147 14.46 -9.43 -3.35
C ASP A 147 14.79 -8.38 -2.29
N PHE A 148 13.87 -8.16 -1.34
CA PHE A 148 14.06 -7.18 -0.28
C PHE A 148 15.37 -7.36 0.47
N THR A 149 16.15 -6.28 0.50
CA THR A 149 17.44 -6.21 1.19
C THR A 149 17.66 -4.82 1.78
N PRO A 150 18.27 -4.69 2.96
CA PRO A 150 18.74 -3.42 3.49
C PRO A 150 20.02 -2.92 2.83
N SER A 151 20.63 -3.68 1.93
CA SER A 151 21.88 -3.31 1.26
C SER A 151 21.63 -2.33 0.12
N SER A 152 21.96 -1.05 0.33
CA SER A 152 21.93 -0.02 -0.71
C SER A 152 22.87 -0.35 -1.88
N ASP A 153 24.03 -0.95 -1.60
CA ASP A 153 25.00 -1.36 -2.63
C ASP A 153 24.45 -2.45 -3.55
N ALA A 154 23.70 -3.42 -2.98
CA ALA A 154 23.08 -4.47 -3.80
C ALA A 154 22.00 -3.87 -4.72
N MET A 155 21.21 -2.93 -4.21
CA MET A 155 20.18 -2.24 -4.96
C MET A 155 20.78 -1.36 -6.06
N GLU A 156 21.82 -0.57 -5.74
CA GLU A 156 22.55 0.24 -6.71
C GLU A 156 23.16 -0.63 -7.83
N LYS A 157 23.79 -1.74 -7.45
CA LYS A 157 24.39 -2.67 -8.41
C LYS A 157 23.37 -3.24 -9.40
N VAL A 158 22.18 -3.62 -8.92
CA VAL A 158 21.11 -4.13 -9.79
C VAL A 158 20.55 -3.03 -10.67
N LEU A 159 20.25 -1.85 -10.13
CA LEU A 159 19.72 -0.73 -10.90
C LEU A 159 20.73 -0.22 -11.95
N SER A 160 22.02 -0.14 -11.61
CA SER A 160 23.06 0.27 -12.55
C SER A 160 23.31 -0.76 -13.66
N GLY A 161 23.01 -2.03 -13.40
CA GLY A 161 23.17 -3.15 -14.33
C GLY A 161 21.90 -3.55 -15.10
N LEU A 162 20.81 -2.76 -15.06
CA LEU A 162 19.55 -3.11 -15.72
C LEU A 162 19.78 -3.49 -17.19
N PRO A 163 19.29 -4.64 -17.67
CA PRO A 163 19.43 -5.02 -19.06
C PRO A 163 18.47 -4.20 -19.95
N GLY A 164 18.77 -4.14 -21.25
CA GLY A 164 17.76 -3.74 -22.25
C GLY A 164 16.87 -4.93 -22.57
N GLY A 165 15.59 -4.66 -22.81
CA GLY A 165 14.57 -5.67 -23.01
C GLY A 165 13.89 -5.63 -24.38
N THR A 166 12.76 -6.32 -24.48
CA THR A 166 11.89 -6.46 -25.66
C THR A 166 10.93 -5.26 -25.81
N PRO A 167 10.19 -5.14 -26.91
CA PRO A 167 9.24 -4.01 -27.09
C PRO A 167 7.96 -4.07 -26.25
N GLY A 168 7.61 -5.24 -25.69
CA GLY A 168 6.41 -5.42 -24.87
C GLY A 168 6.49 -4.73 -23.52
N THR A 169 5.35 -4.47 -22.91
CA THR A 169 5.26 -3.83 -21.60
C THR A 169 4.15 -4.51 -20.78
N LYS A 170 4.52 -5.18 -19.70
CA LYS A 170 3.64 -5.80 -18.72
C LYS A 170 3.64 -4.99 -17.41
N LEU A 171 3.20 -3.74 -17.50
CA LEU A 171 3.25 -2.78 -16.40
C LEU A 171 2.41 -3.24 -15.20
N PHE A 172 1.16 -3.65 -15.44
CA PHE A 172 0.26 -4.02 -14.33
C PHE A 172 0.66 -5.36 -13.71
N ASP A 173 1.15 -6.32 -14.49
CA ASP A 173 1.72 -7.55 -13.94
C ASP A 173 2.92 -7.28 -13.05
N ALA A 174 3.80 -6.32 -13.44
CA ALA A 174 4.94 -5.93 -12.64
C ALA A 174 4.55 -5.19 -11.36
N MET A 175 3.56 -4.29 -11.44
CA MET A 175 3.00 -3.64 -10.25
C MET A 175 2.33 -4.66 -9.33
N SER A 176 1.61 -5.65 -9.88
CA SER A 176 1.02 -6.76 -9.13
C SER A 176 2.08 -7.56 -8.38
N LYS A 177 3.20 -7.87 -9.04
CA LYS A 177 4.35 -8.54 -8.41
C LYS A 177 4.95 -7.71 -7.28
N ALA A 178 5.07 -6.40 -7.45
CA ALA A 178 5.54 -5.51 -6.39
C ALA A 178 4.55 -5.44 -5.21
N VAL A 179 3.24 -5.46 -5.46
CA VAL A 179 2.22 -5.55 -4.39
C VAL A 179 2.38 -6.84 -3.59
N GLU A 180 2.61 -7.99 -4.27
CA GLU A 180 2.87 -9.27 -3.62
C GLU A 180 4.08 -9.20 -2.67
N LEU A 181 5.21 -8.68 -3.17
CA LEU A 181 6.44 -8.55 -2.40
C LEU A 181 6.27 -7.60 -1.21
N LEU A 182 5.64 -6.44 -1.41
CA LEU A 182 5.38 -5.46 -0.35
C LEU A 182 4.39 -5.96 0.70
N SER A 183 3.37 -6.72 0.29
CA SER A 183 2.37 -7.26 1.21
C SER A 183 2.96 -8.27 2.21
N ALA A 184 4.07 -8.90 1.86
CA ALA A 184 4.80 -9.80 2.75
C ALA A 184 5.71 -9.06 3.76
N ARG A 185 5.85 -7.74 3.67
CA ARG A 185 6.69 -6.95 4.58
C ARG A 185 5.95 -6.58 5.86
N PRO A 186 6.68 -6.37 6.97
CA PRO A 186 6.08 -5.88 8.22
C PRO A 186 5.31 -4.58 7.99
N GLU A 187 4.14 -4.50 8.57
CA GLU A 187 3.28 -3.31 8.52
C GLU A 187 3.35 -2.55 9.84
N VAL A 188 3.16 -1.24 9.79
CA VAL A 188 2.98 -0.43 11.00
C VAL A 188 1.78 -0.97 11.76
N SER A 189 1.96 -1.35 13.00
CA SER A 189 0.91 -1.80 13.91
C SER A 189 0.86 -0.90 15.15
N GLU A 190 -0.19 -1.04 15.98
CA GLU A 190 -0.30 -0.27 17.22
C GLU A 190 0.85 -0.56 18.22
N THR A 191 1.51 -1.69 18.07
CA THR A 191 2.54 -2.17 19.00
C THR A 191 3.95 -2.21 18.41
N GLU A 192 4.08 -2.20 17.09
CA GLU A 192 5.36 -2.29 16.39
C GLU A 192 5.46 -1.24 15.28
N LEU A 193 6.57 -0.50 15.26
CA LEU A 193 6.94 0.36 14.16
C LEU A 193 7.31 -0.52 12.96
N GLY A 194 6.31 -0.84 12.14
CA GLY A 194 6.52 -1.50 10.86
C GLY A 194 7.10 -0.55 9.83
N HIS A 195 7.29 -1.06 8.63
CA HIS A 195 7.79 -0.26 7.52
C HIS A 195 6.63 0.36 6.72
N ARG A 196 6.81 1.60 6.29
CA ARG A 196 5.94 2.20 5.27
C ARG A 196 6.19 1.49 3.95
N ARG A 197 5.13 0.95 3.34
CA ARG A 197 5.20 0.23 2.08
C ARG A 197 5.06 1.20 0.92
N VAL A 198 6.12 1.31 0.13
CA VAL A 198 6.20 2.25 -0.99
C VAL A 198 6.55 1.50 -2.28
N MET A 199 5.81 1.79 -3.34
CA MET A 199 6.12 1.34 -4.69
C MET A 199 6.57 2.55 -5.51
N LEU A 200 7.76 2.50 -6.10
CA LEU A 200 8.26 3.49 -7.06
C LEU A 200 8.22 2.89 -8.47
N VAL A 201 7.33 3.40 -9.30
CA VAL A 201 7.20 2.98 -10.69
C VAL A 201 7.95 3.94 -11.59
N ILE A 202 8.88 3.43 -12.40
CA ILE A 202 9.65 4.20 -13.39
C ILE A 202 9.37 3.60 -14.76
N ALA A 203 8.46 4.19 -15.52
CA ALA A 203 7.97 3.61 -16.75
C ALA A 203 7.41 4.65 -17.73
N GLU A 204 7.34 4.29 -19.01
CA GLU A 204 6.41 4.93 -19.94
C GLU A 204 4.99 4.47 -19.59
N ALA A 205 4.03 5.42 -19.53
CA ALA A 205 2.65 5.10 -19.15
C ALA A 205 1.93 4.31 -20.25
N HIS A 206 2.38 3.09 -20.50
CA HIS A 206 1.82 2.21 -21.52
C HIS A 206 1.88 0.75 -21.05
N ASP A 207 0.72 0.11 -21.00
CA ASP A 207 0.58 -1.32 -20.80
C ASP A 207 0.09 -1.96 -22.09
N SER A 208 0.76 -3.02 -22.55
CA SER A 208 0.41 -3.68 -23.81
C SER A 208 0.24 -5.19 -23.71
N GLY A 209 0.41 -5.77 -22.53
CA GLY A 209 0.43 -7.23 -22.43
C GLY A 209 0.20 -7.81 -21.05
N SER A 210 -0.21 -7.00 -20.07
CA SER A 210 -0.54 -7.52 -18.74
C SER A 210 -1.81 -8.36 -18.76
N GLU A 211 -1.82 -9.42 -17.97
CA GLU A 211 -3.01 -10.21 -17.65
C GLU A 211 -3.84 -9.53 -16.56
N GLU A 212 -3.15 -8.85 -15.64
CA GLU A 212 -3.74 -8.07 -14.55
C GLU A 212 -4.35 -6.75 -15.06
N LYS A 213 -5.34 -6.25 -14.32
CA LYS A 213 -5.94 -4.94 -14.57
C LYS A 213 -5.51 -3.93 -13.52
N LEU A 214 -5.34 -2.68 -13.92
CA LEU A 214 -4.91 -1.62 -13.01
C LEU A 214 -5.81 -1.52 -11.78
N GLY A 215 -7.13 -1.60 -11.95
CA GLY A 215 -8.07 -1.50 -10.83
C GLY A 215 -7.89 -2.59 -9.77
N ASP A 216 -7.62 -3.85 -10.19
CA ASP A 216 -7.36 -4.96 -9.26
C ASP A 216 -6.04 -4.77 -8.52
N VAL A 217 -5.00 -4.30 -9.22
CA VAL A 217 -3.70 -3.97 -8.61
C VAL A 217 -3.86 -2.86 -7.58
N LEU A 218 -4.60 -1.79 -7.91
CA LEU A 218 -4.82 -0.67 -7.00
C LEU A 218 -5.63 -1.08 -5.76
N ARG A 219 -6.67 -1.91 -5.93
CA ARG A 219 -7.44 -2.45 -4.81
C ARG A 219 -6.55 -3.24 -3.84
N ARG A 220 -5.69 -4.12 -4.36
CA ARG A 220 -4.73 -4.88 -3.54
C ARG A 220 -3.69 -3.97 -2.90
N ALA A 221 -3.20 -2.97 -3.61
CA ALA A 221 -2.27 -1.98 -3.06
C ALA A 221 -2.90 -1.19 -1.90
N GLN A 222 -4.16 -0.77 -2.04
CA GLN A 222 -4.89 -0.07 -0.97
C GLN A 222 -5.12 -0.97 0.26
N LEU A 223 -5.51 -2.23 0.05
CA LEU A 223 -5.69 -3.21 1.12
C LEU A 223 -4.38 -3.49 1.88
N ALA A 224 -3.24 -3.42 1.18
CA ALA A 224 -1.91 -3.62 1.76
C ALA A 224 -1.25 -2.32 2.26
N ASN A 225 -1.99 -1.20 2.31
CA ASN A 225 -1.47 0.13 2.69
C ASN A 225 -0.21 0.56 1.90
N ILE A 226 -0.16 0.23 0.60
CA ILE A 226 0.96 0.58 -0.29
C ILE A 226 0.70 1.94 -0.93
N THR A 227 1.67 2.85 -0.81
CA THR A 227 1.65 4.15 -1.52
C THR A 227 2.47 4.03 -2.81
N ILE A 228 1.88 4.42 -3.94
CA ILE A 228 2.52 4.34 -5.26
C ILE A 228 3.01 5.71 -5.69
N TYR A 229 4.32 5.82 -5.89
CA TYR A 229 4.97 6.94 -6.56
C TYR A 229 5.27 6.55 -7.99
N ALA A 230 5.06 7.45 -8.94
CA ALA A 230 5.26 7.14 -10.33
C ALA A 230 6.07 8.22 -11.06
N VAL A 231 7.10 7.79 -11.76
CA VAL A 231 7.90 8.62 -12.68
C VAL A 231 7.53 8.24 -14.10
N GLY A 232 6.74 9.10 -14.74
CA GLY A 232 6.39 8.96 -16.14
C GLY A 232 7.57 9.33 -17.03
N ILE A 233 8.07 8.36 -17.79
CA ILE A 233 9.13 8.59 -18.77
C ILE A 233 8.47 8.99 -20.08
N SER A 234 8.80 10.17 -20.60
CA SER A 234 8.38 10.60 -21.93
C SER A 234 9.50 10.39 -22.93
N SER A 235 9.34 9.44 -23.84
CA SER A 235 10.23 9.33 -24.97
C SER A 235 9.76 10.29 -26.08
N MET A 236 10.69 11.06 -26.70
CA MET A 236 10.35 11.98 -27.79
C MET A 236 9.62 11.27 -28.98
N LYS A 237 9.80 9.94 -29.11
CA LYS A 237 9.09 9.12 -30.09
C LYS A 237 7.64 8.84 -29.71
N ALA A 238 7.33 8.76 -28.42
CA ALA A 238 5.97 8.58 -27.93
C ALA A 238 5.14 9.86 -28.15
N ASP A 239 5.76 11.02 -27.92
CA ASP A 239 5.07 12.31 -28.10
C ASP A 239 4.75 12.64 -29.54
N LEU A 240 5.64 12.29 -30.48
CA LEU A 240 5.37 12.46 -31.93
C LEU A 240 4.29 11.52 -32.46
N LYS A 241 3.99 10.42 -31.75
CA LYS A 241 2.91 9.47 -32.07
C LYS A 241 1.63 9.70 -31.30
N ARG A 242 1.67 10.51 -30.23
CA ARG A 242 0.43 10.92 -29.53
C ARG A 242 -0.40 11.74 -30.48
N LYS A 243 -1.51 11.16 -30.96
CA LYS A 243 -2.61 11.96 -31.49
C LYS A 243 -3.08 12.87 -30.35
N PRO A 244 -3.47 14.13 -30.63
CA PRO A 244 -4.13 14.96 -29.63
C PRO A 244 -5.28 14.15 -29.02
N GLU A 245 -5.19 13.85 -27.73
CA GLU A 245 -6.26 13.15 -27.04
C GLU A 245 -7.52 13.98 -27.19
N GLN A 246 -8.58 13.37 -27.69
CA GLN A 246 -9.90 13.98 -27.67
C GLN A 246 -10.28 14.10 -26.18
N THR A 247 -10.17 15.30 -25.66
CA THR A 247 -10.63 15.67 -24.33
C THR A 247 -12.16 15.66 -24.32
N GLY A 248 -12.76 14.50 -24.18
CA GLY A 248 -14.20 14.34 -24.09
C GLY A 248 -14.56 13.05 -23.38
N PRO A 249 -15.72 12.99 -22.70
CA PRO A 249 -16.18 11.79 -22.03
C PRO A 249 -16.33 10.66 -23.04
N THR A 250 -15.59 9.59 -22.84
CA THR A 250 -15.84 8.33 -23.54
C THR A 250 -16.90 7.55 -22.73
N ARG A 251 -17.63 6.64 -23.40
CA ARG A 251 -18.63 5.79 -22.71
C ARG A 251 -18.07 4.98 -21.52
N ALA A 252 -16.75 4.91 -21.39
CA ALA A 252 -16.05 4.18 -20.35
C ALA A 252 -15.65 5.03 -19.13
N THR A 253 -15.85 6.36 -19.17
CA THR A 253 -15.51 7.25 -18.06
C THR A 253 -16.76 7.69 -17.31
N PRO A 254 -16.73 7.74 -15.96
CA PRO A 254 -17.88 8.17 -15.16
C PRO A 254 -18.22 9.64 -15.40
N GLU A 255 -19.49 10.00 -15.19
CA GLU A 255 -19.92 11.39 -15.17
C GLU A 255 -19.12 12.18 -14.13
N GLY A 256 -18.67 13.39 -14.47
CA GLY A 256 -17.84 14.23 -13.60
C GLY A 256 -16.35 14.00 -13.71
N THR A 257 -15.89 13.04 -14.52
CA THR A 257 -14.46 12.78 -14.75
C THR A 257 -13.77 13.95 -15.49
N PHE A 258 -14.52 14.67 -16.31
CA PHE A 258 -14.05 15.89 -16.98
C PHE A 258 -14.67 17.11 -16.29
N GLY A 259 -13.85 18.15 -16.08
CA GLY A 259 -14.32 19.36 -15.43
C GLY A 259 -15.46 19.99 -16.21
N THR A 260 -16.69 19.87 -15.72
CA THR A 260 -17.81 20.68 -16.13
C THR A 260 -17.99 21.82 -15.14
N PRO A 261 -18.18 23.06 -15.60
CA PRO A 261 -18.47 24.14 -14.67
C PRO A 261 -19.71 23.79 -13.85
N PRO A 262 -19.66 23.99 -12.52
CA PRO A 262 -20.82 23.71 -11.67
C PRO A 262 -22.02 24.57 -12.10
N PRO A 263 -23.25 24.06 -12.01
CA PRO A 263 -24.45 24.84 -12.28
C PRO A 263 -24.48 26.14 -11.46
N PRO A 264 -25.05 27.23 -11.98
CA PRO A 264 -25.19 28.46 -11.22
C PRO A 264 -25.92 28.23 -9.91
N GLY A 265 -25.30 28.65 -8.78
CA GLY A 265 -25.86 28.50 -7.43
C GLY A 265 -25.31 27.32 -6.62
N THR A 266 -24.37 26.54 -7.16
CA THR A 266 -23.71 25.47 -6.39
C THR A 266 -22.71 26.07 -5.41
N ILE A 267 -22.68 25.58 -4.17
CA ILE A 267 -21.68 25.96 -3.17
C ILE A 267 -20.34 25.43 -3.67
N GLN A 268 -19.38 26.34 -3.90
CA GLN A 268 -18.04 25.98 -4.30
C GLN A 268 -17.34 25.28 -3.15
N THR A 269 -16.94 24.02 -3.38
CA THR A 269 -16.01 23.31 -2.51
C THR A 269 -14.64 23.29 -3.18
N PRO A 270 -13.52 23.06 -2.48
CA PRO A 270 -12.20 22.96 -3.09
C PRO A 270 -12.17 21.96 -4.27
N THR A 271 -12.91 20.89 -4.18
CA THR A 271 -13.03 19.86 -5.25
C THR A 271 -13.81 20.39 -6.47
N THR A 272 -14.82 21.23 -6.27
CA THR A 272 -15.57 21.88 -7.37
C THR A 272 -14.77 22.98 -8.04
N ASP A 273 -13.91 23.67 -7.32
CA ASP A 273 -13.01 24.70 -7.85
C ASP A 273 -11.90 24.09 -8.72
N ASP A 274 -11.27 23.00 -8.25
CA ASP A 274 -10.28 22.26 -9.04
C ASP A 274 -10.89 21.68 -10.32
N ASN A 275 -12.12 21.19 -10.28
CA ASN A 275 -12.84 20.69 -11.45
C ASN A 275 -13.26 21.81 -12.42
N ALA A 276 -13.56 23.01 -11.95
CA ALA A 276 -13.94 24.15 -12.78
C ALA A 276 -12.75 24.75 -13.56
N HIS A 277 -11.52 24.64 -13.00
CA HIS A 277 -10.31 25.16 -13.61
C HIS A 277 -9.50 24.09 -14.37
N ALA A 278 -9.82 22.80 -14.19
CA ALA A 278 -9.14 21.70 -14.88
C ALA A 278 -9.71 21.51 -16.29
N GLN A 279 -8.91 21.83 -17.29
CA GLN A 279 -9.20 21.47 -18.70
C GLN A 279 -8.91 19.99 -19.01
N GLY A 280 -8.69 19.18 -17.98
CA GLY A 280 -8.33 17.76 -18.06
C GLY A 280 -9.23 16.87 -17.20
N PRO A 281 -9.05 15.55 -17.28
CA PRO A 281 -9.82 14.60 -16.47
C PRO A 281 -9.51 14.78 -14.98
N SER A 282 -10.54 14.65 -14.12
CA SER A 282 -10.34 14.58 -12.68
C SER A 282 -9.64 13.27 -12.32
N LEU A 283 -8.35 13.36 -11.98
CA LEU A 283 -7.54 12.18 -11.62
C LEU A 283 -8.09 11.49 -10.37
N LEU A 284 -8.65 12.25 -9.43
CA LEU A 284 -9.28 11.69 -8.24
C LEU A 284 -10.52 10.86 -8.61
N ALA A 285 -11.43 11.40 -9.45
CA ALA A 285 -12.61 10.67 -9.91
C ALA A 285 -12.22 9.42 -10.71
N LEU A 286 -11.18 9.50 -11.55
CA LEU A 286 -10.63 8.36 -12.28
C LEU A 286 -10.01 7.32 -11.35
N ALA A 287 -9.30 7.75 -10.30
CA ALA A 287 -8.70 6.85 -9.34
C ALA A 287 -9.75 6.08 -8.54
N VAL A 288 -10.78 6.77 -8.05
CA VAL A 288 -11.93 6.15 -7.36
C VAL A 288 -12.68 5.21 -8.29
N TRP A 289 -12.92 5.63 -9.53
CA TRP A 289 -13.58 4.81 -10.53
C TRP A 289 -12.76 3.55 -10.87
N ALA A 290 -11.44 3.67 -11.09
CA ALA A 290 -10.57 2.53 -11.41
C ALA A 290 -10.57 1.47 -10.31
N VAL A 291 -10.57 1.89 -9.05
CA VAL A 291 -10.62 0.97 -7.90
C VAL A 291 -12.00 0.34 -7.75
N SER A 292 -13.08 1.10 -7.98
CA SER A 292 -14.46 0.62 -7.88
C SER A 292 -14.84 -0.32 -9.02
N HIS A 293 -14.27 -0.09 -10.21
CA HIS A 293 -14.53 -0.85 -11.44
C HIS A 293 -13.27 -1.61 -11.88
N ALA A 294 -12.69 -2.38 -10.97
CA ALA A 294 -11.41 -3.06 -11.18
C ALA A 294 -11.37 -3.96 -12.43
N LYS A 295 -12.53 -4.44 -12.89
CA LYS A 295 -12.63 -5.29 -14.09
C LYS A 295 -12.56 -4.51 -15.40
N ASP A 296 -12.65 -3.17 -15.37
CA ASP A 296 -12.61 -2.34 -16.57
C ASP A 296 -11.16 -1.96 -16.93
N GLN A 297 -10.92 -1.75 -18.24
CA GLN A 297 -9.57 -1.44 -18.72
C GLN A 297 -9.33 0.07 -18.69
N VAL A 298 -8.28 0.49 -17.98
CA VAL A 298 -7.78 1.85 -17.97
C VAL A 298 -6.69 2.00 -19.03
N THR A 299 -6.92 2.84 -20.04
CA THR A 299 -5.98 3.00 -21.15
C THR A 299 -5.22 4.33 -21.15
N ALA A 300 -5.71 5.32 -20.41
CA ALA A 300 -5.09 6.64 -20.32
C ALA A 300 -4.76 7.00 -18.85
N HIS A 301 -3.76 7.83 -18.63
CA HIS A 301 -3.37 8.33 -17.32
C HIS A 301 -3.08 7.25 -16.27
N GLN A 302 -2.55 6.10 -16.70
CA GLN A 302 -2.39 4.92 -15.85
C GLN A 302 -1.53 5.17 -14.61
N LEU A 303 -0.39 5.87 -14.77
CA LEU A 303 0.53 6.19 -13.69
C LEU A 303 0.00 7.30 -12.77
N GLU A 304 -0.67 8.30 -13.35
CA GLU A 304 -1.34 9.37 -12.62
C GLU A 304 -2.44 8.81 -11.71
N ILE A 305 -3.26 7.91 -12.27
CA ILE A 305 -4.35 7.24 -11.54
C ILE A 305 -3.77 6.38 -10.42
N ALA A 306 -2.70 5.62 -10.69
CA ALA A 306 -2.09 4.76 -9.70
C ALA A 306 -1.55 5.56 -8.50
N ALA A 307 -0.85 6.66 -8.76
CA ALA A 307 -0.35 7.53 -7.72
C ALA A 307 -1.50 8.19 -6.93
N ALA A 308 -2.49 8.78 -7.63
CA ALA A 308 -3.63 9.45 -7.00
C ALA A 308 -4.46 8.50 -6.13
N ALA A 309 -4.72 7.27 -6.59
CA ALA A 309 -5.51 6.28 -5.86
C ALA A 309 -4.89 5.87 -4.51
N THR A 310 -3.58 6.03 -4.34
CA THR A 310 -2.85 5.59 -3.15
C THR A 310 -2.24 6.74 -2.34
N GLY A 311 -2.50 8.00 -2.74
CA GLY A 311 -1.99 9.20 -2.06
C GLY A 311 -0.54 9.55 -2.38
N GLY A 312 0.07 8.89 -3.37
CA GLY A 312 1.40 9.18 -3.84
C GLY A 312 1.47 10.33 -4.84
N LEU A 313 2.59 10.44 -5.54
CA LEU A 313 2.88 11.50 -6.50
C LEU A 313 3.24 10.91 -7.86
N HIS A 314 2.65 11.42 -8.92
CA HIS A 314 3.12 11.22 -10.29
C HIS A 314 3.89 12.44 -10.78
N VAL A 315 5.04 12.22 -11.40
CA VAL A 315 5.83 13.27 -12.05
C VAL A 315 6.33 12.77 -13.39
N SER A 316 6.09 13.54 -14.45
CA SER A 316 6.67 13.26 -15.76
C SER A 316 8.04 13.90 -15.93
N THR A 317 8.99 13.15 -16.50
CA THR A 317 10.31 13.68 -16.90
C THR A 317 10.20 14.38 -18.25
N TRP A 318 9.74 15.64 -18.24
CA TRP A 318 9.57 16.43 -19.47
C TRP A 318 10.34 17.74 -19.40
N LYS A 319 10.97 18.11 -20.50
CA LYS A 319 11.69 19.38 -20.73
C LYS A 319 12.83 19.66 -19.73
N ASP A 320 12.53 20.24 -18.56
CA ASP A 320 13.51 20.77 -17.62
C ASP A 320 13.68 19.91 -16.34
N ARG A 321 12.95 18.79 -16.25
CA ARG A 321 13.05 17.88 -15.11
C ARG A 321 13.85 16.66 -15.47
N THR A 322 15.04 16.52 -14.88
CA THR A 322 15.84 15.31 -14.96
C THR A 322 15.24 14.23 -14.05
N LEU A 323 15.50 12.96 -14.39
CA LEU A 323 15.06 11.83 -13.58
C LEU A 323 15.62 11.93 -12.15
N GLU A 324 16.88 12.32 -12.00
CA GLU A 324 17.54 12.49 -10.70
C GLU A 324 16.82 13.53 -9.83
N LYS A 325 16.45 14.67 -10.41
CA LYS A 325 15.72 15.71 -9.68
C LYS A 325 14.35 15.23 -9.21
N VAL A 326 13.64 14.48 -10.04
CA VAL A 326 12.33 13.90 -9.68
C VAL A 326 12.46 12.89 -8.55
N ILE A 327 13.48 12.03 -8.59
CA ILE A 327 13.74 11.04 -7.54
C ILE A 327 14.12 11.73 -6.23
N ASP A 328 14.94 12.76 -6.28
CA ASP A 328 15.32 13.55 -5.11
C ASP A 328 14.11 14.26 -4.48
N GLU A 329 13.25 14.90 -5.29
CA GLU A 329 12.00 15.50 -4.82
C GLU A 329 11.07 14.47 -4.17
N MET A 330 10.95 13.28 -4.74
CA MET A 330 10.13 12.19 -4.17
C MET A 330 10.71 11.64 -2.87
N GLY A 331 12.03 11.47 -2.80
CA GLY A 331 12.70 11.03 -1.58
C GLY A 331 12.55 12.05 -0.45
N GLY A 332 12.77 13.34 -0.74
CA GLY A 332 12.55 14.41 0.21
C GLY A 332 11.11 14.46 0.72
N GLU A 333 10.13 14.27 -0.17
CA GLU A 333 8.73 14.20 0.25
C GLU A 333 8.44 12.98 1.14
N LEU A 334 8.92 11.81 0.77
CA LEU A 334 8.70 10.57 1.53
C LEU A 334 9.20 10.68 2.97
N HIS A 335 10.35 11.32 3.17
CA HIS A 335 10.95 11.51 4.51
C HIS A 335 10.35 12.69 5.28
N ALA A 336 9.52 13.50 4.65
CA ALA A 336 8.92 14.70 5.24
C ALA A 336 7.38 14.63 5.34
N GLN A 337 6.80 13.47 5.06
CA GLN A 337 5.36 13.22 5.12
C GLN A 337 4.90 12.98 6.56
N TYR A 338 3.71 13.49 6.89
CA TYR A 338 2.97 13.04 8.07
C TYR A 338 2.38 11.66 7.81
N THR A 339 2.43 10.81 8.81
CA THR A 339 1.76 9.51 8.81
C THR A 339 0.64 9.56 9.84
N LEU A 340 -0.61 9.46 9.36
CA LEU A 340 -1.79 9.40 10.21
C LEU A 340 -2.35 7.97 10.13
N THR A 341 -2.49 7.33 11.28
CA THR A 341 -3.06 5.98 11.34
C THR A 341 -4.31 6.00 12.22
N TYR A 342 -5.35 5.30 11.79
CA TYR A 342 -6.58 5.14 12.56
C TYR A 342 -7.18 3.75 12.35
N THR A 343 -8.00 3.32 13.31
CA THR A 343 -8.84 2.14 13.15
C THR A 343 -10.23 2.61 12.82
N PRO A 344 -10.81 2.23 11.66
CA PRO A 344 -12.14 2.66 11.28
C PRO A 344 -13.17 2.34 12.36
N GLY A 345 -13.88 3.37 12.85
CA GLY A 345 -15.00 3.23 13.76
C GLY A 345 -16.30 3.13 12.99
N GLY A 346 -17.26 2.33 13.50
CA GLY A 346 -18.59 2.17 12.91
C GLY A 346 -18.79 0.80 12.25
N GLU A 347 -19.85 0.68 11.46
CA GLU A 347 -20.07 -0.52 10.66
C GLU A 347 -19.05 -0.55 9.51
N ASN A 348 -18.07 -1.44 9.64
CA ASN A 348 -17.11 -1.71 8.57
C ASN A 348 -17.83 -2.50 7.47
N THR A 349 -18.46 -1.79 6.56
CA THR A 349 -19.09 -2.38 5.38
C THR A 349 -18.04 -2.66 4.32
N ASP A 350 -18.12 -3.82 3.67
CA ASP A 350 -17.29 -4.11 2.51
C ASP A 350 -17.54 -3.05 1.42
N GLY A 351 -16.47 -2.67 0.75
CA GLY A 351 -16.53 -1.69 -0.34
C GLY A 351 -15.48 -0.59 -0.25
N TYR A 352 -15.70 0.46 -1.03
CA TYR A 352 -14.83 1.63 -1.04
C TYR A 352 -15.17 2.57 0.11
N HIS A 353 -14.15 2.95 0.88
CA HIS A 353 -14.19 3.93 1.95
C HIS A 353 -13.52 5.22 1.52
N GLU A 354 -14.23 6.32 1.54
CA GLU A 354 -13.70 7.63 1.21
C GLU A 354 -13.01 8.25 2.43
N ILE A 355 -11.74 8.65 2.26
CA ILE A 355 -10.96 9.37 3.29
C ILE A 355 -10.90 10.84 2.93
N SER A 356 -11.17 11.71 3.90
CA SER A 356 -10.86 13.13 3.79
C SER A 356 -9.97 13.56 4.95
N VAL A 357 -8.86 14.24 4.62
CA VAL A 357 -7.95 14.82 5.60
C VAL A 357 -7.96 16.33 5.42
N THR A 358 -8.24 17.06 6.50
CA THR A 358 -8.20 18.52 6.54
C THR A 358 -7.29 19.00 7.65
N VAL A 359 -6.73 20.21 7.49
CA VAL A 359 -5.87 20.86 8.49
C VAL A 359 -6.58 22.10 9.03
N SER A 360 -6.64 22.26 10.35
CA SER A 360 -7.38 23.35 11.01
C SER A 360 -6.94 24.74 10.55
N LYS A 361 -5.68 24.92 10.19
CA LYS A 361 -5.07 26.18 9.74
C LYS A 361 -4.97 26.31 8.20
N GLU A 362 -5.64 25.42 7.46
CA GLU A 362 -5.48 25.31 6.00
C GLU A 362 -5.82 26.61 5.29
N LYS A 363 -6.97 27.19 5.59
CA LYS A 363 -7.43 28.44 4.95
C LYS A 363 -6.62 29.67 5.35
N GLU A 364 -6.17 29.74 6.60
CA GLU A 364 -5.41 30.90 7.11
C GLU A 364 -3.98 30.95 6.55
N ARG A 365 -3.40 29.78 6.29
CA ARG A 365 -2.01 29.65 5.84
C ARG A 365 -1.87 29.31 4.37
N GLY A 366 -2.96 29.22 3.60
CA GLY A 366 -2.94 28.81 2.19
C GLY A 366 -2.33 27.42 2.00
N LEU A 367 -2.57 26.49 2.94
CA LEU A 367 -2.01 25.16 2.92
C LEU A 367 -2.72 24.29 1.88
N LYS A 368 -1.94 23.47 1.19
CA LYS A 368 -2.43 22.42 0.29
C LYS A 368 -2.16 21.07 0.92
N VAL A 369 -3.22 20.29 1.14
CA VAL A 369 -3.17 18.98 1.75
C VAL A 369 -3.35 17.92 0.67
N ARG A 370 -2.47 16.92 0.63
CA ARG A 370 -2.62 15.73 -0.22
C ARG A 370 -2.55 14.49 0.66
N ALA A 371 -3.56 13.65 0.53
CA ALA A 371 -3.67 12.36 1.19
C ALA A 371 -4.24 11.33 0.21
N ARG A 372 -4.26 10.06 0.59
CA ARG A 372 -4.99 9.05 -0.19
C ARG A 372 -6.50 9.35 -0.14
N PRO A 373 -7.21 9.22 -1.26
CA PRO A 373 -8.64 9.56 -1.32
C PRO A 373 -9.53 8.53 -0.65
N GLY A 374 -9.01 7.35 -0.36
CA GLY A 374 -9.75 6.27 0.25
C GLY A 374 -9.03 4.93 0.16
N TYR A 375 -9.75 3.89 0.54
CA TYR A 375 -9.27 2.51 0.50
C TYR A 375 -10.45 1.56 0.28
N TYR A 376 -10.16 0.32 -0.05
CA TYR A 376 -11.16 -0.70 -0.25
C TYR A 376 -11.14 -1.70 0.91
N LEU A 377 -12.30 -1.98 1.52
CA LEU A 377 -12.48 -3.07 2.48
C LEU A 377 -13.18 -4.24 1.82
N GLY A 378 -12.82 -5.45 2.26
CA GLY A 378 -13.44 -6.69 1.79
C GLY A 378 -12.56 -7.48 0.82
N VAL A 379 -12.91 -8.76 0.67
CA VAL A 379 -12.23 -9.65 -0.28
C VAL A 379 -12.64 -9.23 -1.69
N PRO A 380 -11.70 -9.07 -2.63
CA PRO A 380 -12.06 -8.89 -4.03
C PRO A 380 -12.98 -10.04 -4.47
N GLU A 381 -14.15 -9.74 -5.00
CA GLU A 381 -14.96 -10.76 -5.66
C GLU A 381 -14.15 -11.30 -6.84
N SER A 382 -13.86 -12.59 -6.80
CA SER A 382 -13.11 -13.34 -7.81
C SER A 382 -13.86 -13.42 -9.15
#